data_85a203b5db2b0d5e6101c3d619ab6232
#
_entry.id   85a203b5db2b0d5e6101c3d619ab6232
#
_cell.length_a   1.000
_cell.length_b   1.000
_cell.length_c   1.000
_cell.angle_alpha   90.00
_cell.angle_beta   90.00
_cell.angle_gamma   90.00
#
_symmetry.space_group_name_H-M   'P 1'
#
loop_
_entity.id
_entity.type
_entity.pdbx_description
1 polymer ?
#
loop_
_entity_poly.entity_id
_entity_poly.type
_entity_poly.pdbx_seq_one_letter_code
_entity_poly.pdbx_strand_id
1 'polypeptide(L)'
;SMGGLVALTYLLDHRRRHPFKGAIISAPLLGLTLKVPPLKLKVGQLAARLLPRLTLPSGLPPASISRDPVEVDRYKHDRRRVDKVSARWFAAMNDAVARVSAEASQIELPMLWYVGTGDLVCDPIATRAVFDRLVDPAARHQSLRSFDGYYHELHNEPELLRQPIKEMLLAWVEQRLQSAA
;
A
#
# COMPACT_ATOMS: atom_id res chain seq x y z
N SER A 1 2.41 -1.83 0.08
CA SER A 1 2.47 -1.37 -1.31
C SER A 1 1.33 -1.95 -2.17
N MET A 2 1.66 -2.49 -3.35
CA MET A 2 0.67 -3.07 -4.28
C MET A 2 -0.24 -4.12 -3.63
N GLY A 3 0.29 -4.97 -2.75
CA GLY A 3 -0.53 -5.94 -1.99
C GLY A 3 -1.65 -5.29 -1.19
N GLY A 4 -1.40 -4.11 -0.62
CA GLY A 4 -2.44 -3.32 0.06
C GLY A 4 -3.55 -2.88 -0.88
N LEU A 5 -3.22 -2.38 -2.09
CA LEU A 5 -4.21 -2.03 -3.11
C LEU A 5 -5.03 -3.25 -3.55
N VAL A 6 -4.38 -4.40 -3.76
CA VAL A 6 -5.06 -5.66 -4.13
C VAL A 6 -6.01 -6.09 -3.02
N ALA A 7 -5.58 -6.06 -1.75
CA ALA A 7 -6.43 -6.42 -0.61
C ALA A 7 -7.66 -5.51 -0.50
N LEU A 8 -7.48 -4.20 -0.64
CA LEU A 8 -8.59 -3.24 -0.60
C LEU A 8 -9.56 -3.45 -1.76
N THR A 9 -9.06 -3.68 -2.98
CA THR A 9 -9.90 -3.99 -4.14
C THR A 9 -10.68 -5.29 -3.93
N TYR A 10 -10.03 -6.33 -3.39
CA TYR A 10 -10.69 -7.58 -3.05
C TYR A 10 -11.83 -7.38 -2.04
N LEU A 11 -11.62 -6.56 -1.00
CA LEU A 11 -12.65 -6.27 -0.01
C LEU A 11 -13.85 -5.53 -0.62
N LEU A 12 -13.63 -4.66 -1.59
CA LEU A 12 -14.71 -3.99 -2.33
C LEU A 12 -15.49 -4.98 -3.21
N ASP A 13 -14.82 -5.95 -3.83
CA ASP A 13 -15.47 -6.96 -4.67
C ASP A 13 -16.29 -7.96 -3.86
N HIS A 14 -15.78 -8.35 -2.69
CA HIS A 14 -16.37 -9.43 -1.89
C HIS A 14 -17.15 -8.91 -0.67
N ARG A 15 -16.97 -7.66 -0.28
CA ARG A 15 -17.65 -7.00 0.85
C ARG A 15 -17.71 -7.91 2.09
N ARG A 16 -18.92 -8.33 2.50
CA ARG A 16 -19.11 -9.24 3.65
C ARG A 16 -18.95 -10.73 3.34
N ARG A 17 -18.65 -11.08 2.07
CA ARG A 17 -18.51 -12.47 1.61
C ARG A 17 -17.05 -12.91 1.57
N HIS A 18 -16.29 -12.66 2.64
CA HIS A 18 -14.90 -13.07 2.80
C HIS A 18 -14.68 -13.71 4.18
N PRO A 19 -13.71 -14.63 4.33
CA PRO A 19 -13.45 -15.34 5.60
C PRO A 19 -12.60 -14.53 6.58
N PHE A 20 -12.14 -13.33 6.22
CA PHE A 20 -11.19 -12.56 7.02
C PHE A 20 -11.87 -11.92 8.23
N LYS A 21 -11.17 -11.96 9.39
CA LYS A 21 -11.56 -11.31 10.65
C LYS A 21 -10.93 -9.93 10.80
N GLY A 22 -9.93 -9.62 9.99
CA GLY A 22 -9.25 -8.33 9.95
C GLY A 22 -8.13 -8.33 8.93
N ALA A 23 -7.54 -7.16 8.67
CA ALA A 23 -6.40 -6.99 7.77
C ALA A 23 -5.41 -5.97 8.32
N ILE A 24 -4.14 -6.19 8.02
CA ILE A 24 -3.06 -5.25 8.28
C ILE A 24 -2.56 -4.72 6.95
N ILE A 25 -2.60 -3.42 6.75
CA ILE A 25 -2.29 -2.76 5.50
C ILE A 25 -1.08 -1.86 5.69
N SER A 26 0.05 -2.27 5.09
CA SER A 26 1.31 -1.53 5.12
C SER A 26 1.49 -0.67 3.87
N ALA A 27 1.65 0.63 4.05
CA ALA A 27 1.98 1.60 3.00
C ALA A 27 1.30 1.29 1.65
N PRO A 28 -0.06 1.22 1.59
CA PRO A 28 -0.77 0.77 0.39
C PRO A 28 -0.54 1.69 -0.79
N LEU A 29 -0.51 1.13 -2.00
CA LEU A 29 -0.36 1.88 -3.24
C LEU A 29 -1.67 2.60 -3.60
N LEU A 30 -1.94 3.72 -2.91
CA LEU A 30 -3.10 4.59 -3.14
C LEU A 30 -2.73 5.93 -3.79
N GLY A 31 -1.44 6.15 -3.98
CA GLY A 31 -0.82 7.24 -4.68
C GLY A 31 0.68 7.01 -4.76
N LEU A 32 1.35 7.64 -5.72
CA LEU A 32 2.80 7.62 -5.84
C LEU A 32 3.37 8.93 -5.30
N THR A 33 4.45 8.86 -4.51
CA THR A 33 5.17 10.04 -4.01
C THR A 33 5.78 10.83 -5.18
N LEU A 34 6.32 10.12 -6.18
CA LEU A 34 6.76 10.75 -7.43
C LEU A 34 5.56 11.06 -8.31
N LYS A 35 5.27 12.34 -8.49
CA LYS A 35 4.16 12.80 -9.34
C LYS A 35 4.46 12.50 -10.81
N VAL A 36 3.60 11.70 -11.42
CA VAL A 36 3.64 11.44 -12.86
C VAL A 36 2.93 12.58 -13.59
N PRO A 37 3.59 13.28 -14.53
CA PRO A 37 2.96 14.37 -15.29
C PRO A 37 1.67 13.90 -15.98
N PRO A 38 0.59 14.73 -16.03
CA PRO A 38 -0.69 14.34 -16.62
C PRO A 38 -0.59 13.86 -18.07
N LEU A 39 0.32 14.44 -18.84
CA LEU A 39 0.56 14.03 -20.22
C LEU A 39 1.10 12.60 -20.29
N LYS A 40 2.04 12.21 -19.38
CA LYS A 40 2.56 10.84 -19.31
C LYS A 40 1.47 9.85 -18.91
N LEU A 41 0.53 10.24 -18.05
CA LEU A 41 -0.63 9.41 -17.69
C LEU A 41 -1.50 9.13 -18.93
N LYS A 42 -1.84 10.16 -19.72
CA LYS A 42 -2.63 10.00 -20.96
C LYS A 42 -1.91 9.13 -21.99
N VAL A 43 -0.62 9.36 -22.20
CA VAL A 43 0.22 8.53 -23.09
C VAL A 43 0.27 7.08 -22.58
N GLY A 44 0.41 6.87 -21.28
CA GLY A 44 0.37 5.56 -20.67
C GLY A 44 -0.96 4.83 -20.87
N GLN A 45 -2.08 5.53 -20.75
CA GLN A 45 -3.42 4.98 -21.02
C GLN A 45 -3.60 4.59 -22.49
N LEU A 46 -3.12 5.42 -23.43
CA LEU A 46 -3.14 5.10 -24.85
C LEU A 46 -2.24 3.89 -25.15
N ALA A 47 -1.03 3.87 -24.61
CA ALA A 47 -0.12 2.73 -24.73
C ALA A 47 -0.71 1.43 -24.14
N ALA A 48 -1.48 1.52 -23.05
CA ALA A 48 -2.17 0.36 -22.47
C ALA A 48 -3.19 -0.26 -23.43
N ARG A 49 -3.80 0.54 -24.29
CA ARG A 49 -4.77 0.08 -25.31
C ARG A 49 -4.08 -0.48 -26.57
N LEU A 50 -3.05 0.21 -27.07
CA LEU A 50 -2.40 -0.12 -28.34
C LEU A 50 -1.25 -1.11 -28.18
N LEU A 51 -0.50 -0.99 -27.08
CA LEU A 51 0.71 -1.76 -26.80
C LEU A 51 0.68 -2.29 -25.34
N PRO A 52 -0.30 -3.12 -24.96
CA PRO A 52 -0.55 -3.51 -23.57
C PRO A 52 0.63 -4.23 -22.91
N ARG A 53 1.47 -4.88 -23.70
CA ARG A 53 2.68 -5.60 -23.24
C ARG A 53 3.95 -4.76 -23.24
N LEU A 54 3.88 -3.49 -23.68
CA LEU A 54 5.03 -2.58 -23.61
C LEU A 54 5.44 -2.42 -22.14
N THR A 55 6.68 -2.78 -21.83
CA THR A 55 7.23 -2.68 -20.47
C THR A 55 8.20 -1.53 -20.37
N LEU A 56 8.14 -0.83 -19.24
CA LEU A 56 9.06 0.25 -18.88
C LEU A 56 9.65 -0.04 -17.50
N PRO A 57 10.87 0.44 -17.21
CA PRO A 57 11.41 0.36 -15.85
C PRO A 57 10.47 0.98 -14.84
N SER A 58 10.33 0.36 -13.67
CA SER A 58 9.50 0.87 -12.56
C SER A 58 9.98 2.22 -12.03
N GLY A 59 11.28 2.48 -12.18
CA GLY A 59 11.90 3.71 -11.68
C GLY A 59 12.02 3.79 -10.16
N LEU A 60 11.80 2.70 -9.44
CA LEU A 60 11.91 2.66 -7.98
C LEU A 60 13.37 2.48 -7.54
N PRO A 61 14.01 3.50 -6.92
CA PRO A 61 15.34 3.36 -6.38
C PRO A 61 15.34 2.35 -5.22
N PRO A 62 16.24 1.39 -5.15
CA PRO A 62 16.31 0.45 -4.02
C PRO A 62 16.42 1.13 -2.65
N ALA A 63 17.10 2.27 -2.56
CA ALA A 63 17.23 3.03 -1.32
C ALA A 63 15.94 3.69 -0.84
N SER A 64 14.84 3.64 -1.63
CA SER A 64 13.56 4.21 -1.22
C SER A 64 12.72 3.29 -0.34
N ILE A 65 13.09 2.00 -0.21
CA ILE A 65 12.30 1.02 0.53
C ILE A 65 12.54 1.09 2.04
N SER A 66 13.78 1.30 2.47
CA SER A 66 14.22 1.29 3.86
C SER A 66 15.46 2.16 4.04
N ARG A 67 15.72 2.60 5.25
CA ARG A 67 16.98 3.24 5.68
C ARG A 67 18.03 2.24 6.14
N ASP A 68 17.66 0.96 6.30
CA ASP A 68 18.60 -0.10 6.63
C ASP A 68 19.41 -0.52 5.39
N PRO A 69 20.74 -0.31 5.35
CA PRO A 69 21.56 -0.64 4.20
C PRO A 69 21.58 -2.14 3.91
N VAL A 70 21.39 -3.00 4.91
CA VAL A 70 21.33 -4.46 4.74
C VAL A 70 20.06 -4.83 3.98
N GLU A 71 18.93 -4.24 4.34
CA GLU A 71 17.64 -4.47 3.66
C GLU A 71 17.67 -3.92 2.22
N VAL A 72 18.24 -2.75 2.02
CA VAL A 72 18.43 -2.15 0.69
C VAL A 72 19.30 -3.06 -0.19
N ASP A 73 20.38 -3.60 0.35
CA ASP A 73 21.26 -4.52 -0.39
C ASP A 73 20.56 -5.84 -0.72
N ARG A 74 19.84 -6.42 0.25
CA ARG A 74 18.99 -7.61 0.03
C ARG A 74 17.97 -7.38 -1.07
N TYR A 75 17.28 -6.23 -1.07
CA TYR A 75 16.32 -5.86 -2.09
C TYR A 75 16.95 -5.73 -3.48
N LYS A 76 18.18 -5.18 -3.58
CA LYS A 76 18.90 -5.07 -4.87
C LYS A 76 19.19 -6.42 -5.50
N HIS A 77 19.52 -7.42 -4.68
CA HIS A 77 19.96 -8.74 -5.12
C HIS A 77 18.82 -9.78 -5.15
N ASP A 78 17.60 -9.43 -4.76
CA ASP A 78 16.47 -10.36 -4.81
C ASP A 78 16.06 -10.65 -6.27
N ARG A 79 16.30 -11.87 -6.71
CA ARG A 79 15.98 -12.34 -8.08
C ARG A 79 14.48 -12.37 -8.37
N ARG A 80 13.62 -12.34 -7.35
CA ARG A 80 12.16 -12.29 -7.49
C ARG A 80 11.64 -10.88 -7.73
N ARG A 81 12.50 -9.90 -7.61
CA ARG A 81 12.14 -8.51 -7.84
C ARG A 81 11.86 -8.28 -9.31
N VAL A 82 10.70 -7.69 -9.59
CA VAL A 82 10.32 -7.22 -10.92
C VAL A 82 10.55 -5.72 -11.00
N ASP A 83 11.48 -5.30 -11.84
CA ASP A 83 11.87 -3.88 -12.01
C ASP A 83 11.20 -3.22 -13.23
N LYS A 84 10.31 -3.94 -13.92
CA LYS A 84 9.57 -3.45 -15.08
C LYS A 84 8.08 -3.58 -14.87
N VAL A 85 7.34 -2.62 -15.38
CA VAL A 85 5.87 -2.61 -15.37
C VAL A 85 5.33 -2.48 -16.77
N SER A 86 4.25 -3.21 -17.11
CA SER A 86 3.62 -3.07 -18.43
C SER A 86 2.66 -1.87 -18.45
N ALA A 87 2.43 -1.32 -19.63
CA ALA A 87 1.47 -0.24 -19.81
C ALA A 87 0.07 -0.64 -19.33
N ARG A 88 -0.36 -1.89 -19.57
CA ARG A 88 -1.65 -2.39 -19.09
C ARG A 88 -1.70 -2.47 -17.56
N TRP A 89 -0.63 -2.94 -16.91
CA TRP A 89 -0.55 -2.98 -15.45
C TRP A 89 -0.68 -1.57 -14.86
N PHE A 90 0.02 -0.60 -15.44
CA PHE A 90 -0.03 0.78 -14.98
C PHE A 90 -1.44 1.39 -15.08
N ALA A 91 -2.15 1.13 -16.18
CA ALA A 91 -3.54 1.56 -16.32
C ALA A 91 -4.45 0.89 -15.28
N ALA A 92 -4.38 -0.44 -15.15
CA ALA A 92 -5.18 -1.20 -14.18
C ALA A 92 -4.91 -0.76 -12.72
N MET A 93 -3.67 -0.46 -12.39
CA MET A 93 -3.30 0.10 -11.09
C MET A 93 -3.99 1.45 -10.83
N ASN A 94 -3.96 2.38 -11.81
CA ASN A 94 -4.61 3.68 -11.66
C ASN A 94 -6.13 3.54 -11.53
N ASP A 95 -6.76 2.63 -12.29
CA ASP A 95 -8.19 2.37 -12.20
C ASP A 95 -8.55 1.80 -10.82
N ALA A 96 -7.74 0.87 -10.28
CA ALA A 96 -7.93 0.32 -8.95
C ALA A 96 -7.77 1.38 -7.85
N VAL A 97 -6.77 2.25 -7.94
CA VAL A 97 -6.57 3.38 -7.01
C VAL A 97 -7.77 4.32 -7.03
N ALA A 98 -8.24 4.69 -8.22
CA ALA A 98 -9.41 5.57 -8.37
C ALA A 98 -10.66 4.92 -7.75
N ARG A 99 -10.88 3.63 -8.00
CA ARG A 99 -12.00 2.88 -7.44
C ARG A 99 -11.94 2.77 -5.92
N VAL A 100 -10.81 2.36 -5.35
CA VAL A 100 -10.64 2.28 -3.89
C VAL A 100 -10.86 3.65 -3.25
N SER A 101 -10.35 4.72 -3.85
CA SER A 101 -10.56 6.08 -3.38
C SER A 101 -12.04 6.49 -3.41
N ALA A 102 -12.79 6.12 -4.45
CA ALA A 102 -14.21 6.45 -4.59
C ALA A 102 -15.11 5.61 -3.66
N GLU A 103 -14.78 4.34 -3.46
CA GLU A 103 -15.63 3.37 -2.77
C GLU A 103 -15.15 3.05 -1.33
N ALA A 104 -14.16 3.77 -0.78
CA ALA A 104 -13.56 3.51 0.54
C ALA A 104 -14.60 3.38 1.66
N SER A 105 -15.67 4.18 1.61
CA SER A 105 -16.78 4.15 2.58
C SER A 105 -17.47 2.77 2.73
N GLN A 106 -17.31 1.89 1.74
CA GLN A 106 -17.91 0.55 1.72
C GLN A 106 -17.03 -0.51 2.40
N ILE A 107 -15.81 -0.15 2.81
CA ILE A 107 -14.87 -1.09 3.46
C ILE A 107 -15.21 -1.14 4.96
N GLU A 108 -15.67 -2.30 5.40
CA GLU A 108 -16.17 -2.50 6.79
C GLU A 108 -15.25 -3.39 7.64
N LEU A 109 -14.27 -4.10 7.04
CA LEU A 109 -13.40 -5.01 7.76
C LEU A 109 -12.56 -4.27 8.81
N PRO A 110 -12.39 -4.82 10.05
CA PRO A 110 -11.40 -4.31 11.00
C PRO A 110 -10.01 -4.25 10.37
N MET A 111 -9.34 -3.09 10.44
CA MET A 111 -8.04 -2.92 9.77
C MET A 111 -7.09 -2.03 10.57
N LEU A 112 -5.84 -2.47 10.60
CA LEU A 112 -4.71 -1.64 11.00
C LEU A 112 -3.98 -1.17 9.73
N TRP A 113 -4.02 0.14 9.47
CA TRP A 113 -3.23 0.77 8.43
C TRP A 113 -2.00 1.40 9.06
N TYR A 114 -0.86 1.31 8.41
CA TYR A 114 0.33 2.04 8.87
C TYR A 114 1.19 2.51 7.70
N VAL A 115 1.76 3.70 7.86
CA VAL A 115 2.54 4.39 6.83
C VAL A 115 3.73 5.12 7.47
N GLY A 116 4.80 5.26 6.70
CA GLY A 116 5.91 6.15 7.03
C GLY A 116 5.71 7.53 6.39
N THR A 117 5.95 8.60 7.13
CA THR A 117 5.81 9.96 6.56
C THR A 117 6.94 10.29 5.57
N GLY A 118 8.06 9.57 5.65
CA GLY A 118 9.18 9.66 4.71
C GLY A 118 9.11 8.66 3.55
N ASP A 119 7.96 8.04 3.28
CA ASP A 119 7.81 7.07 2.19
C ASP A 119 8.04 7.73 0.82
N LEU A 120 9.08 7.27 0.13
CA LEU A 120 9.49 7.77 -1.20
C LEU A 120 8.81 7.01 -2.35
N VAL A 121 8.00 6.01 -2.05
CA VAL A 121 7.32 5.13 -3.03
C VAL A 121 5.83 5.43 -3.08
N CYS A 122 5.13 5.18 -1.97
CA CYS A 122 3.69 5.38 -1.85
C CYS A 122 3.40 6.65 -1.03
N ASP A 123 2.54 7.51 -1.56
CA ASP A 123 2.19 8.77 -0.91
C ASP A 123 1.36 8.53 0.37
N PRO A 124 1.90 8.85 1.57
CA PRO A 124 1.16 8.70 2.82
C PRO A 124 -0.03 9.67 2.92
N ILE A 125 0.01 10.81 2.23
CA ILE A 125 -1.10 11.76 2.16
C ILE A 125 -2.28 11.15 1.40
N ALA A 126 -2.00 10.46 0.28
CA ALA A 126 -3.04 9.75 -0.47
C ALA A 126 -3.66 8.63 0.37
N THR A 127 -2.86 7.91 1.15
CA THR A 127 -3.36 6.89 2.09
C THR A 127 -4.26 7.51 3.17
N ARG A 128 -3.85 8.62 3.75
CA ARG A 128 -4.67 9.38 4.72
C ARG A 128 -5.99 9.81 4.09
N ALA A 129 -5.96 10.38 2.89
CA ALA A 129 -7.16 10.85 2.21
C ALA A 129 -8.17 9.74 1.90
N VAL A 130 -7.70 8.51 1.64
CA VAL A 130 -8.58 7.33 1.49
C VAL A 130 -9.12 6.88 2.84
N PHE A 131 -8.27 6.82 3.87
CA PHE A 131 -8.68 6.45 5.23
C PHE A 131 -9.77 7.38 5.78
N ASP A 132 -9.67 8.68 5.54
CA ASP A 132 -10.62 9.70 6.01
C ASP A 132 -11.99 9.60 5.31
N ARG A 133 -12.11 8.78 4.25
CA ARG A 133 -13.39 8.45 3.60
C ARG A 133 -14.08 7.21 4.18
N LEU A 134 -13.42 6.49 5.08
CA LEU A 134 -14.04 5.36 5.77
C LEU A 134 -15.17 5.86 6.67
N VAL A 135 -16.26 5.09 6.74
CA VAL A 135 -17.41 5.43 7.60
C VAL A 135 -17.19 4.87 8.99
N ASP A 136 -17.18 5.73 9.98
CA ASP A 136 -17.03 5.40 11.40
C ASP A 136 -15.88 4.39 11.66
N PRO A 137 -14.63 4.75 11.33
CA PRO A 137 -13.51 3.81 11.40
C PRO A 137 -13.29 3.28 12.83
N ALA A 138 -13.59 4.09 13.86
CA ALA A 138 -13.42 3.67 15.25
C ALA A 138 -14.38 2.54 15.62
N ALA A 139 -15.69 2.66 15.30
CA ALA A 139 -16.67 1.61 15.54
C ALA A 139 -16.42 0.34 14.72
N ARG A 140 -15.78 0.48 13.55
CA ARG A 140 -15.36 -0.66 12.71
C ARG A 140 -13.98 -1.21 13.06
N HIS A 141 -13.38 -0.76 14.16
CA HIS A 141 -12.04 -1.15 14.58
C HIS A 141 -10.96 -0.93 13.49
N GLN A 142 -11.07 0.19 12.78
CA GLN A 142 -10.11 0.62 11.78
C GLN A 142 -9.25 1.74 12.36
N SER A 143 -7.95 1.66 12.17
CA SER A 143 -7.02 2.70 12.63
C SER A 143 -5.90 2.91 11.62
N LEU A 144 -5.41 4.15 11.53
CA LEU A 144 -4.23 4.51 10.73
C LEU A 144 -3.14 5.05 11.66
N ARG A 145 -1.97 4.43 11.60
CA ARG A 145 -0.77 4.84 12.32
C ARG A 145 0.25 5.43 11.36
N SER A 146 0.72 6.62 11.65
CA SER A 146 1.78 7.29 10.90
C SER A 146 3.06 7.32 11.73
N PHE A 147 4.19 6.95 11.12
CA PHE A 147 5.50 6.91 11.75
C PHE A 147 6.39 7.95 11.09
N ASP A 148 6.84 8.93 11.88
CA ASP A 148 7.57 10.07 11.36
C ASP A 148 8.94 9.70 10.80
N GLY A 149 9.21 10.13 9.57
CA GLY A 149 10.46 9.90 8.85
C GLY A 149 10.71 8.44 8.42
N TYR A 150 9.80 7.49 8.69
CA TYR A 150 9.96 6.11 8.22
C TYR A 150 9.74 6.01 6.72
N TYR A 151 10.48 5.08 6.08
CA TYR A 151 10.38 4.80 4.65
C TYR A 151 9.30 3.76 4.36
N HIS A 152 9.28 3.25 3.13
CA HIS A 152 8.21 2.42 2.60
C HIS A 152 7.99 1.10 3.34
N GLU A 153 9.05 0.36 3.63
CA GLU A 153 9.00 -0.92 4.34
C GLU A 153 9.29 -0.73 5.83
N LEU A 154 8.34 -0.17 6.58
CA LEU A 154 8.52 0.18 7.99
C LEU A 154 9.01 -0.98 8.87
N HIS A 155 8.57 -2.21 8.56
CA HIS A 155 8.97 -3.42 9.26
C HIS A 155 10.37 -3.91 8.90
N ASN A 156 11.00 -3.31 7.89
CA ASN A 156 12.37 -3.53 7.44
C ASN A 156 13.28 -2.31 7.69
N GLU A 157 12.85 -1.36 8.49
CA GLU A 157 13.70 -0.26 8.97
C GLU A 157 14.79 -0.78 9.91
N PRO A 158 15.84 0.02 10.24
CA PRO A 158 16.86 -0.36 11.21
C PRO A 158 16.27 -0.90 12.53
N GLU A 159 16.93 -1.88 13.17
CA GLU A 159 16.38 -2.69 14.29
C GLU A 159 15.64 -1.87 15.34
N LEU A 160 16.23 -0.77 15.81
CA LEU A 160 15.62 0.09 16.83
C LEU A 160 14.30 0.72 16.37
N LEU A 161 14.16 0.96 15.08
CA LEU A 161 12.97 1.59 14.49
C LEU A 161 11.89 0.57 14.16
N ARG A 162 12.25 -0.65 13.78
CA ARG A 162 11.26 -1.69 13.44
C ARG A 162 10.63 -2.34 14.68
N GLN A 163 11.26 -2.25 15.86
CA GLN A 163 10.72 -2.86 17.08
C GLN A 163 9.32 -2.34 17.44
N PRO A 164 9.05 -1.02 17.50
CA PRO A 164 7.70 -0.50 17.76
C PRO A 164 6.67 -0.97 16.72
N ILE A 165 7.09 -1.17 15.47
CA ILE A 165 6.20 -1.69 14.42
C ILE A 165 5.80 -3.12 14.74
N LYS A 166 6.76 -4.00 15.06
CA LYS A 166 6.50 -5.39 15.43
C LYS A 166 5.56 -5.50 16.63
N GLU A 167 5.81 -4.72 17.68
CA GLU A 167 4.97 -4.70 18.88
C GLU A 167 3.53 -4.26 18.57
N MET A 168 3.37 -3.21 17.79
CA MET A 168 2.05 -2.74 17.34
C MET A 168 1.31 -3.82 16.54
N LEU A 169 1.99 -4.50 15.62
CA LEU A 169 1.38 -5.55 14.79
C LEU A 169 0.93 -6.73 15.65
N LEU A 170 1.78 -7.21 16.58
CA LEU A 170 1.47 -8.29 17.48
C LEU A 170 0.28 -7.95 18.38
N ALA A 171 0.32 -6.79 19.04
CA ALA A 171 -0.76 -6.33 19.91
C ALA A 171 -2.11 -6.25 19.17
N TRP A 172 -2.11 -5.76 17.92
CA TRP A 172 -3.32 -5.70 17.12
C TRP A 172 -3.87 -7.09 16.78
N VAL A 173 -3.00 -8.04 16.40
CA VAL A 173 -3.40 -9.43 16.11
C VAL A 173 -3.99 -10.08 17.35
N GLU A 174 -3.32 -9.98 18.50
CA GLU A 174 -3.80 -10.53 19.76
C GLU A 174 -5.18 -10.00 20.15
N GLN A 175 -5.38 -8.67 20.01
CA GLN A 175 -6.67 -8.05 20.27
C GLN A 175 -7.77 -8.60 19.34
N ARG A 176 -7.46 -8.86 18.07
CA ARG A 176 -8.45 -9.41 17.12
C ARG A 176 -8.78 -10.86 17.40
N LEU A 177 -7.81 -11.66 17.82
CA LEU A 177 -8.04 -13.06 18.21
C LEU A 177 -8.94 -13.14 19.43
N GLN A 178 -8.71 -12.32 20.45
CA GLN A 178 -9.54 -12.28 21.65
C GLN A 178 -11.00 -11.83 21.37
N SER A 179 -11.18 -10.92 20.42
CA SER A 179 -12.53 -10.43 20.05
C SER A 179 -13.30 -11.42 19.16
N ALA A 180 -12.67 -12.46 18.66
CA ALA A 180 -13.26 -13.46 17.77
C ALA A 180 -13.58 -14.79 18.48
N ALA A 181 -13.13 -14.94 19.73
CA ALA A 181 -13.40 -16.07 20.62
C ALA A 181 -14.69 -15.81 21.41
#